data_27625f5e21a00886f08d17802ab96bbd
#
_entry.id   27625f5e21a00886f08d17802ab96bbd
#
_cell.length_a   1.000
_cell.length_b   1.000
_cell.length_c   1.000
_cell.angle_alpha   90.00
_cell.angle_beta   90.00
_cell.angle_gamma   90.00
#
_symmetry.space_group_name_H-M   'P 1'
#
loop_
_entity.id
_entity.type
_entity.pdbx_description
1 polymer ?
#
loop_
_entity_poly.entity_id
_entity_poly.type
_entity_poly.pdbx_seq_one_letter_code
_entity_poly.pdbx_strand_id
1 'polypeptide(L)'
;MARKITIDPITRLEGHGKIELLLDEEGKVKDAYWQVAELRGFERFCLGRPAEEMPRIVPNICGVCPSAHHMAATKALDDLYSVEPTPAARLIRELEYNAFYIEDHYIHFFFLAAPDFVVGPHADPKERNILGVIGKVGTEIGLKVIEVRKRNRDIIRHIFGKAPHPEGGLPGGVPRGISEQDRKWIKDTAAFSLEFAQFAIQLFKDVVLSNKYYVDLILNEAYKLKTYYMALVDEDNRANFYDGKVRVVDPEGAEYLKFDARDYDQYIGEWVEPWTYIKLNHLRKLGWQGLKEGDGTSLYRVAPLARLNVADAMQSPLAQKEAVIMFDTLGGKPAHQTLATHWARLICALQAAEQNVNIADDPQLTSKDIRNMNLKLKNKGVGCVEAPRGTLFHHYETDDEGILTKVNLIVA
;
A
#
# COMPACT_ATOMS: atom_id res chain seq x y z
N MET A 1 -24.08 14.64 -31.96
CA MET A 1 -24.14 13.50 -31.01
C MET A 1 -22.93 13.60 -30.09
N ALA A 2 -23.12 13.49 -28.78
CA ALA A 2 -22.00 13.48 -27.84
C ALA A 2 -21.04 12.34 -28.20
N ARG A 3 -19.80 12.66 -28.41
CA ARG A 3 -18.75 11.67 -28.71
C ARG A 3 -18.31 11.00 -27.41
N LYS A 4 -18.28 9.66 -27.40
CA LYS A 4 -17.85 8.88 -26.23
C LYS A 4 -16.56 8.14 -26.52
N ILE A 5 -15.60 8.18 -25.57
CA ILE A 5 -14.41 7.35 -25.56
C ILE A 5 -14.58 6.35 -24.42
N THR A 6 -14.35 5.07 -24.71
CA THR A 6 -14.40 3.99 -23.71
C THR A 6 -13.04 3.31 -23.65
N ILE A 7 -12.52 3.17 -22.43
CA ILE A 7 -11.33 2.40 -22.10
C ILE A 7 -11.78 1.20 -21.27
N ASP A 8 -11.85 0.02 -21.89
CA ASP A 8 -12.41 -1.20 -21.30
C ASP A 8 -11.79 -2.44 -21.97
N PRO A 9 -11.06 -3.27 -21.24
CA PRO A 9 -10.62 -3.08 -19.86
C PRO A 9 -9.48 -2.06 -19.70
N ILE A 10 -9.32 -1.50 -18.51
CA ILE A 10 -8.09 -0.80 -18.15
C ILE A 10 -7.01 -1.86 -17.94
N THR A 11 -5.88 -1.71 -18.63
CA THR A 11 -4.75 -2.64 -18.52
C THR A 11 -3.81 -2.26 -17.37
N ARG A 12 -3.08 -3.25 -16.81
CA ARG A 12 -2.13 -3.08 -15.69
C ARG A 12 -2.76 -2.50 -14.43
N LEU A 13 -4.03 -2.79 -14.24
CA LEU A 13 -4.81 -2.50 -13.06
C LEU A 13 -5.06 -3.81 -12.31
N GLU A 14 -4.95 -3.80 -10.99
CA GLU A 14 -5.47 -4.90 -10.16
C GLU A 14 -6.99 -4.81 -10.09
N GLY A 15 -7.67 -5.94 -10.35
CA GLY A 15 -9.13 -5.98 -10.51
C GLY A 15 -9.59 -5.52 -11.89
N HIS A 16 -10.86 -5.16 -12.01
CA HIS A 16 -11.48 -4.73 -13.25
C HIS A 16 -11.98 -3.29 -13.14
N GLY A 17 -11.54 -2.45 -14.06
CA GLY A 17 -11.99 -1.06 -14.14
C GLY A 17 -12.26 -0.66 -15.58
N LYS A 18 -13.17 0.28 -15.72
CA LYS A 18 -13.57 0.87 -16.99
C LYS A 18 -13.62 2.39 -16.85
N ILE A 19 -13.17 3.11 -17.88
CA ILE A 19 -13.30 4.56 -17.94
C ILE A 19 -14.16 4.93 -19.15
N GLU A 20 -15.16 5.77 -18.93
CA GLU A 20 -15.95 6.40 -19.98
C GLU A 20 -15.74 7.92 -19.95
N LEU A 21 -15.36 8.49 -21.08
CA LEU A 21 -15.22 9.93 -21.28
C LEU A 21 -16.32 10.39 -22.21
N LEU A 22 -17.10 11.36 -21.79
CA LEU A 22 -18.08 12.04 -22.65
C LEU A 22 -17.45 13.36 -23.12
N LEU A 23 -17.43 13.57 -24.43
CA LEU A 23 -16.89 14.76 -25.03
C LEU A 23 -18.01 15.70 -25.48
N ASP A 24 -17.77 17.00 -25.35
CA ASP A 24 -18.60 18.03 -25.95
C ASP A 24 -18.42 18.12 -27.49
N GLU A 25 -19.07 19.08 -28.11
CA GLU A 25 -18.99 19.28 -29.56
C GLU A 25 -17.61 19.76 -30.03
N GLU A 26 -16.85 20.41 -29.17
CA GLU A 26 -15.49 20.86 -29.40
C GLU A 26 -14.43 19.77 -29.14
N GLY A 27 -14.85 18.59 -28.64
CA GLY A 27 -13.98 17.45 -28.36
C GLY A 27 -13.27 17.52 -26.99
N LYS A 28 -13.69 18.43 -26.12
CA LYS A 28 -13.21 18.50 -24.74
C LYS A 28 -13.97 17.51 -23.87
N VAL A 29 -13.34 17.04 -22.79
CA VAL A 29 -14.00 16.17 -21.81
C VAL A 29 -15.04 16.97 -21.04
N LYS A 30 -16.30 16.59 -21.20
CA LYS A 30 -17.45 17.13 -20.46
C LYS A 30 -17.66 16.38 -19.14
N ASP A 31 -17.64 15.05 -19.20
CA ASP A 31 -17.82 14.16 -18.06
C ASP A 31 -16.85 12.98 -18.16
N ALA A 32 -16.42 12.44 -17.01
CA ALA A 32 -15.58 11.26 -16.89
C ALA A 32 -16.12 10.34 -15.81
N TYR A 33 -16.26 9.05 -16.13
CA TYR A 33 -16.76 8.01 -15.23
C TYR A 33 -15.72 6.92 -15.07
N TRP A 34 -15.22 6.73 -13.86
CA TRP A 34 -14.43 5.56 -13.50
C TRP A 34 -15.32 4.54 -12.84
N GLN A 35 -15.50 3.42 -13.50
CA GLN A 35 -16.44 2.38 -13.11
C GLN A 35 -15.70 1.13 -12.65
N VAL A 36 -16.05 0.63 -11.49
CA VAL A 36 -15.74 -0.73 -11.05
C VAL A 36 -17.05 -1.51 -11.07
N ALA A 37 -17.14 -2.46 -11.97
CA ALA A 37 -18.39 -3.20 -12.24
C ALA A 37 -18.56 -4.46 -11.40
N GLU A 38 -17.53 -4.83 -10.59
CA GLU A 38 -17.57 -6.03 -9.76
C GLU A 38 -18.01 -5.71 -8.34
N LEU A 39 -19.08 -6.37 -7.91
CA LEU A 39 -19.53 -6.40 -6.52
C LEU A 39 -19.21 -7.76 -5.91
N ARG A 40 -18.28 -7.81 -4.93
CA ARG A 40 -17.90 -9.03 -4.25
C ARG A 40 -18.52 -9.20 -2.87
N GLY A 41 -19.03 -8.12 -2.28
CA GLY A 41 -19.88 -8.13 -1.09
C GLY A 41 -19.22 -8.60 0.21
N PHE A 42 -17.90 -8.45 0.37
CA PHE A 42 -17.15 -8.92 1.56
C PHE A 42 -17.73 -8.38 2.86
N GLU A 43 -18.07 -7.10 2.93
CA GLU A 43 -18.67 -6.49 4.13
C GLU A 43 -19.98 -7.17 4.51
N ARG A 44 -20.75 -7.62 3.53
CA ARG A 44 -22.08 -8.22 3.75
C ARG A 44 -22.01 -9.70 4.10
N PHE A 45 -21.23 -10.50 3.37
CA PHE A 45 -21.19 -11.93 3.58
C PHE A 45 -20.40 -12.35 4.85
N CYS A 46 -19.58 -11.46 5.39
CA CYS A 46 -18.88 -11.69 6.66
C CYS A 46 -19.79 -11.55 7.89
N LEU A 47 -20.95 -10.90 7.77
CA LEU A 47 -21.88 -10.77 8.89
C LEU A 47 -22.36 -12.14 9.38
N GLY A 48 -22.49 -12.31 10.70
CA GLY A 48 -22.88 -13.55 11.34
C GLY A 48 -21.74 -14.58 11.48
N ARG A 49 -20.50 -14.21 11.15
CA ARG A 49 -19.31 -15.04 11.36
C ARG A 49 -18.54 -14.61 12.60
N PRO A 50 -17.78 -15.51 13.24
CA PRO A 50 -16.84 -15.14 14.27
C PRO A 50 -15.79 -14.15 13.73
N ALA A 51 -15.48 -13.11 14.50
CA ALA A 51 -14.52 -12.09 14.09
C ALA A 51 -13.12 -12.67 13.85
N GLU A 52 -12.73 -13.72 14.57
CA GLU A 52 -11.44 -14.42 14.42
C GLU A 52 -11.24 -15.08 13.05
N GLU A 53 -12.31 -15.27 12.26
CA GLU A 53 -12.17 -15.77 10.89
C GLU A 53 -11.68 -14.69 9.90
N MET A 54 -11.78 -13.42 10.26
CA MET A 54 -11.48 -12.32 9.34
C MET A 54 -10.06 -12.33 8.79
N PRO A 55 -8.99 -12.58 9.57
CA PRO A 55 -7.63 -12.67 9.02
C PRO A 55 -7.45 -13.77 7.95
N ARG A 56 -8.32 -14.79 7.93
CA ARG A 56 -8.32 -15.87 6.91
C ARG A 56 -9.20 -15.52 5.70
N ILE A 57 -10.26 -14.76 5.91
CA ILE A 57 -11.25 -14.44 4.86
C ILE A 57 -10.79 -13.27 4.01
N VAL A 58 -10.42 -12.15 4.64
CA VAL A 58 -10.17 -10.87 3.94
C VAL A 58 -8.91 -10.83 3.06
N PRO A 59 -7.88 -11.66 3.23
CA PRO A 59 -6.81 -11.78 2.24
C PRO A 59 -7.32 -12.09 0.82
N ASN A 60 -8.48 -12.73 0.70
CA ASN A 60 -9.09 -13.07 -0.59
C ASN A 60 -9.76 -11.87 -1.30
N ILE A 61 -9.80 -10.69 -0.68
CA ILE A 61 -10.24 -9.46 -1.33
C ILE A 61 -9.27 -9.08 -2.46
N CYS A 62 -7.97 -9.27 -2.25
CA CYS A 62 -6.95 -8.82 -3.18
C CYS A 62 -5.95 -9.94 -3.52
N GLY A 63 -5.71 -10.15 -4.81
CA GLY A 63 -4.71 -11.13 -5.28
C GLY A 63 -3.27 -10.68 -5.13
N VAL A 64 -3.02 -9.37 -4.98
CA VAL A 64 -1.68 -8.78 -4.92
C VAL A 64 -1.33 -8.29 -3.51
N CYS A 65 -2.30 -7.80 -2.73
CA CYS A 65 -2.07 -7.25 -1.38
C CYS A 65 -2.73 -8.05 -0.23
N PRO A 66 -2.72 -9.39 -0.26
CA PRO A 66 -3.39 -10.20 0.76
C PRO A 66 -2.81 -10.01 2.16
N SER A 67 -1.48 -9.84 2.31
CA SER A 67 -0.85 -9.56 3.61
C SER A 67 -1.32 -8.25 4.24
N ALA A 68 -1.63 -7.23 3.44
CA ALA A 68 -2.17 -5.98 3.98
C ALA A 68 -3.54 -6.20 4.64
N HIS A 69 -4.45 -6.91 3.96
CA HIS A 69 -5.75 -7.27 4.52
C HIS A 69 -5.63 -8.16 5.75
N HIS A 70 -4.72 -9.16 5.70
CA HIS A 70 -4.42 -10.02 6.84
C HIS A 70 -3.95 -9.22 8.06
N MET A 71 -3.00 -8.30 7.86
CA MET A 71 -2.44 -7.52 8.94
C MET A 71 -3.44 -6.51 9.51
N ALA A 72 -4.19 -5.81 8.65
CA ALA A 72 -5.26 -4.90 9.09
C ALA A 72 -6.34 -5.64 9.88
N ALA A 73 -6.74 -6.85 9.45
CA ALA A 73 -7.68 -7.68 10.19
C ALA A 73 -7.12 -8.15 11.53
N THR A 74 -5.85 -8.56 11.57
CA THR A 74 -5.18 -8.98 12.81
C THR A 74 -5.12 -7.83 13.82
N LYS A 75 -4.79 -6.61 13.37
CA LYS A 75 -4.80 -5.41 14.23
C LYS A 75 -6.22 -5.01 14.66
N ALA A 76 -7.22 -5.21 13.79
CA ALA A 76 -8.61 -4.99 14.18
C ALA A 76 -9.07 -5.97 15.28
N LEU A 77 -8.56 -7.21 15.27
CA LEU A 77 -8.78 -8.17 16.36
C LEU A 77 -8.02 -7.77 17.62
N ASP A 78 -6.77 -7.27 17.53
CA ASP A 78 -6.06 -6.76 18.69
C ASP A 78 -6.90 -5.67 19.41
N ASP A 79 -7.41 -4.72 18.64
CA ASP A 79 -8.26 -3.65 19.15
C ASP A 79 -9.61 -4.18 19.67
N LEU A 80 -10.26 -5.11 18.95
CA LEU A 80 -11.53 -5.74 19.35
C LEU A 80 -11.41 -6.49 20.70
N TYR A 81 -10.28 -7.16 20.91
CA TYR A 81 -9.99 -7.89 22.13
C TYR A 81 -9.17 -7.11 23.18
N SER A 82 -9.01 -5.80 22.98
CA SER A 82 -8.27 -4.90 23.89
C SER A 82 -6.92 -5.48 24.31
N VAL A 83 -6.17 -6.02 23.36
CA VAL A 83 -4.89 -6.69 23.61
C VAL A 83 -3.78 -6.08 22.76
N GLU A 84 -2.62 -5.88 23.37
CA GLU A 84 -1.41 -5.49 22.64
C GLU A 84 -0.55 -6.72 22.36
N PRO A 85 0.00 -6.88 21.15
CA PRO A 85 0.95 -7.94 20.87
C PRO A 85 2.21 -7.79 21.73
N THR A 86 2.84 -8.91 22.06
CA THR A 86 4.14 -8.88 22.75
C THR A 86 5.20 -8.20 21.88
N PRO A 87 6.29 -7.65 22.46
CA PRO A 87 7.37 -7.01 21.67
C PRO A 87 7.92 -7.93 20.58
N ALA A 88 8.14 -9.20 20.86
CA ALA A 88 8.58 -10.18 19.87
C ALA A 88 7.55 -10.42 18.76
N ALA A 89 6.28 -10.55 19.13
CA ALA A 89 5.21 -10.70 18.14
C ALA A 89 5.09 -9.48 17.22
N ARG A 90 5.26 -8.28 17.77
CA ARG A 90 5.28 -7.04 16.99
C ARG A 90 6.43 -7.04 15.97
N LEU A 91 7.66 -7.36 16.41
CA LEU A 91 8.82 -7.47 15.51
C LEU A 91 8.60 -8.51 14.40
N ILE A 92 8.02 -9.67 14.73
CA ILE A 92 7.72 -10.72 13.75
C ILE A 92 6.67 -10.26 12.73
N ARG A 93 5.63 -9.54 13.17
CA ARG A 93 4.62 -8.95 12.28
C ARG A 93 5.21 -7.87 11.36
N GLU A 94 6.06 -7.00 11.90
CA GLU A 94 6.74 -5.96 11.12
C GLU A 94 7.72 -6.57 10.10
N LEU A 95 8.46 -7.61 10.49
CA LEU A 95 9.33 -8.37 9.58
C LEU A 95 8.54 -8.95 8.38
N GLU A 96 7.43 -9.60 8.65
CA GLU A 96 6.56 -10.14 7.60
C GLU A 96 6.01 -9.03 6.72
N TYR A 97 5.54 -7.96 7.34
CA TYR A 97 4.91 -6.86 6.62
C TYR A 97 5.90 -6.13 5.71
N ASN A 98 7.12 -5.91 6.15
CA ASN A 98 8.20 -5.38 5.32
C ASN A 98 8.59 -6.36 4.18
N ALA A 99 8.64 -7.66 4.45
CA ALA A 99 8.89 -8.67 3.41
C ALA A 99 7.78 -8.65 2.34
N PHE A 100 6.52 -8.50 2.74
CA PHE A 100 5.41 -8.30 1.84
C PHE A 100 5.54 -7.00 1.02
N TYR A 101 5.95 -5.88 1.64
CA TYR A 101 6.20 -4.62 0.94
C TYR A 101 7.23 -4.75 -0.18
N ILE A 102 8.34 -5.41 0.10
CA ILE A 102 9.41 -5.67 -0.88
C ILE A 102 8.86 -6.49 -2.05
N GLU A 103 8.14 -7.56 -1.75
CA GLU A 103 7.56 -8.47 -2.75
C GLU A 103 6.54 -7.76 -3.65
N ASP A 104 5.62 -7.00 -3.05
CA ASP A 104 4.55 -6.29 -3.76
C ASP A 104 5.10 -5.12 -4.59
N HIS A 105 5.98 -4.31 -4.02
CA HIS A 105 6.54 -3.17 -4.74
C HIS A 105 7.35 -3.57 -5.96
N TYR A 106 8.06 -4.72 -5.90
CA TYR A 106 8.82 -5.20 -7.06
C TYR A 106 7.95 -5.88 -8.11
N ILE A 107 6.83 -6.54 -7.74
CA ILE A 107 5.89 -6.99 -8.77
C ILE A 107 5.30 -5.79 -9.51
N HIS A 108 4.93 -4.73 -8.81
CA HIS A 108 4.43 -3.53 -9.45
C HIS A 108 5.49 -2.90 -10.37
N PHE A 109 6.68 -2.63 -9.83
CA PHE A 109 7.70 -1.90 -10.58
C PHE A 109 8.17 -2.67 -11.81
N PHE A 110 8.60 -3.91 -11.65
CA PHE A 110 9.20 -4.67 -12.75
C PHE A 110 8.19 -5.25 -13.74
N PHE A 111 6.95 -5.54 -13.31
CA PHE A 111 5.95 -6.16 -14.18
C PHE A 111 4.94 -5.17 -14.76
N LEU A 112 4.61 -4.10 -14.02
CA LEU A 112 3.57 -3.16 -14.43
C LEU A 112 4.12 -1.82 -14.93
N ALA A 113 5.17 -1.28 -14.30
CA ALA A 113 5.75 0.01 -14.67
C ALA A 113 6.91 -0.12 -15.67
N ALA A 114 7.84 -1.04 -15.44
CA ALA A 114 9.04 -1.21 -16.27
C ALA A 114 8.77 -1.40 -17.77
N PRO A 115 7.71 -2.08 -18.23
CA PRO A 115 7.41 -2.16 -19.64
C PRO A 115 7.34 -0.79 -20.34
N ASP A 116 6.83 0.23 -19.69
CA ASP A 116 6.74 1.56 -20.28
C ASP A 116 8.06 2.35 -20.24
N PHE A 117 8.89 2.13 -19.22
CA PHE A 117 10.17 2.84 -19.08
C PHE A 117 11.33 2.12 -19.76
N VAL A 118 11.36 0.78 -19.72
CA VAL A 118 12.46 -0.03 -20.22
C VAL A 118 12.28 -0.35 -21.71
N VAL A 119 11.06 -0.77 -22.11
CA VAL A 119 10.75 -1.08 -23.50
C VAL A 119 10.36 0.20 -24.24
N GLY A 120 9.61 1.08 -23.59
CA GLY A 120 9.19 2.39 -24.07
C GLY A 120 7.68 2.48 -24.30
N PRO A 121 7.05 3.64 -24.05
CA PRO A 121 5.61 3.82 -24.16
C PRO A 121 5.09 3.76 -25.60
N HIS A 122 5.96 3.98 -26.58
CA HIS A 122 5.64 3.95 -28.01
C HIS A 122 6.01 2.63 -28.70
N ALA A 123 6.58 1.66 -27.95
CA ALA A 123 6.91 0.36 -28.48
C ALA A 123 5.66 -0.45 -28.86
N ASP A 124 5.80 -1.43 -29.73
CA ASP A 124 4.70 -2.34 -30.08
C ASP A 124 4.08 -2.93 -28.78
N PRO A 125 2.75 -2.87 -28.62
CA PRO A 125 2.08 -3.47 -27.46
C PRO A 125 2.46 -4.94 -27.21
N LYS A 126 2.83 -5.70 -28.24
CA LYS A 126 3.29 -7.09 -28.12
C LYS A 126 4.63 -7.23 -27.42
N GLU A 127 5.48 -6.21 -27.51
CA GLU A 127 6.80 -6.18 -26.86
C GLU A 127 6.73 -5.49 -25.48
N ARG A 128 5.71 -4.68 -25.24
CA ARG A 128 5.54 -3.86 -24.04
C ARG A 128 4.97 -4.66 -22.87
N ASN A 129 5.71 -5.70 -22.50
CA ASN A 129 5.38 -6.64 -21.41
C ASN A 129 6.66 -7.11 -20.71
N ILE A 130 6.52 -8.06 -19.77
CA ILE A 130 7.65 -8.56 -18.96
C ILE A 130 8.73 -9.26 -19.82
N LEU A 131 8.34 -9.94 -20.91
CA LEU A 131 9.33 -10.58 -21.79
C LEU A 131 10.16 -9.54 -22.51
N GLY A 132 9.54 -8.46 -22.97
CA GLY A 132 10.24 -7.31 -23.55
C GLY A 132 11.18 -6.63 -22.54
N VAL A 133 10.76 -6.49 -21.28
CA VAL A 133 11.66 -6.00 -20.20
C VAL A 133 12.87 -6.90 -20.05
N ILE A 134 12.67 -8.23 -19.90
CA ILE A 134 13.78 -9.20 -19.77
C ILE A 134 14.70 -9.14 -20.99
N GLY A 135 14.14 -9.00 -22.19
CA GLY A 135 14.93 -8.86 -23.43
C GLY A 135 15.82 -7.61 -23.45
N LYS A 136 15.43 -6.54 -22.75
CA LYS A 136 16.20 -5.28 -22.68
C LYS A 136 17.20 -5.26 -21.52
N VAL A 137 16.79 -5.70 -20.31
CA VAL A 137 17.65 -5.65 -19.11
C VAL A 137 18.48 -6.91 -18.90
N GLY A 138 18.18 -7.98 -19.62
CA GLY A 138 18.88 -9.27 -19.50
C GLY A 138 18.23 -10.25 -18.54
N THR A 139 18.45 -11.53 -18.79
CA THR A 139 17.87 -12.64 -18.00
C THR A 139 18.38 -12.65 -16.56
N GLU A 140 19.61 -12.22 -16.32
CA GLU A 140 20.21 -12.18 -14.97
C GLU A 140 19.40 -11.27 -14.03
N ILE A 141 19.04 -10.07 -14.48
CA ILE A 141 18.22 -9.13 -13.70
C ILE A 141 16.84 -9.74 -13.47
N GLY A 142 16.22 -10.33 -14.51
CA GLY A 142 14.95 -11.03 -14.38
C GLY A 142 14.96 -12.11 -13.29
N LEU A 143 16.01 -12.92 -13.25
CA LEU A 143 16.19 -13.97 -12.22
C LEU A 143 16.37 -13.37 -10.82
N LYS A 144 17.12 -12.28 -10.65
CA LYS A 144 17.25 -11.59 -9.36
C LYS A 144 15.91 -11.04 -8.86
N VAL A 145 15.07 -10.49 -9.73
CA VAL A 145 13.70 -10.05 -9.37
C VAL A 145 12.87 -11.22 -8.86
N ILE A 146 12.92 -12.37 -9.52
CA ILE A 146 12.21 -13.58 -9.08
C ILE A 146 12.74 -14.06 -7.74
N GLU A 147 14.06 -14.07 -7.55
CA GLU A 147 14.71 -14.53 -6.33
C GLU A 147 14.36 -13.66 -5.12
N VAL A 148 14.49 -12.32 -5.21
CA VAL A 148 14.16 -11.43 -4.08
C VAL A 148 12.71 -11.59 -3.67
N ARG A 149 11.79 -11.71 -4.63
CA ARG A 149 10.37 -11.94 -4.34
C ARG A 149 10.14 -13.30 -3.69
N LYS A 150 10.77 -14.36 -4.18
CA LYS A 150 10.65 -15.71 -3.61
C LYS A 150 11.14 -15.73 -2.16
N ARG A 151 12.33 -15.19 -1.88
CA ARG A 151 12.91 -15.15 -0.52
C ARG A 151 12.00 -14.42 0.48
N ASN A 152 11.48 -13.26 0.10
CA ASN A 152 10.56 -12.50 0.96
C ASN A 152 9.22 -13.24 1.15
N ARG A 153 8.69 -13.88 0.11
CA ARG A 153 7.50 -14.72 0.20
C ARG A 153 7.69 -15.94 1.09
N ASP A 154 8.90 -16.48 1.18
CA ASP A 154 9.24 -17.58 2.08
C ASP A 154 9.21 -17.13 3.55
N ILE A 155 9.56 -15.86 3.87
CA ILE A 155 9.34 -15.25 5.21
C ILE A 155 7.86 -15.27 5.57
N ILE A 156 6.99 -14.75 4.69
CA ILE A 156 5.54 -14.72 4.89
C ILE A 156 4.99 -16.11 5.17
N ARG A 157 5.37 -17.09 4.33
CA ARG A 157 4.94 -18.50 4.49
C ARG A 157 5.43 -19.11 5.78
N HIS A 158 6.66 -18.80 6.18
CA HIS A 158 7.24 -19.33 7.40
C HIS A 158 6.47 -18.88 8.65
N ILE A 159 6.09 -17.59 8.70
CA ILE A 159 5.42 -16.99 9.85
C ILE A 159 3.94 -17.37 9.89
N PHE A 160 3.21 -17.18 8.78
CA PHE A 160 1.76 -17.30 8.71
C PHE A 160 1.25 -18.51 7.91
N GLY A 161 2.14 -19.50 7.67
CA GLY A 161 1.79 -20.80 7.11
C GLY A 161 1.56 -20.84 5.61
N LYS A 162 1.14 -19.72 4.98
CA LYS A 162 0.80 -19.64 3.56
C LYS A 162 1.23 -18.32 2.96
N ALA A 163 1.58 -18.33 1.68
CA ALA A 163 1.83 -17.14 0.88
C ALA A 163 1.37 -17.43 -0.57
N PRO A 164 0.85 -16.42 -1.29
CA PRO A 164 0.73 -15.02 -0.92
C PRO A 164 -0.42 -14.66 0.04
N HIS A 165 -1.39 -15.56 0.28
CA HIS A 165 -2.56 -15.34 1.16
C HIS A 165 -2.29 -15.92 2.56
N PRO A 166 -1.72 -15.14 3.52
CA PRO A 166 -1.49 -15.61 4.88
C PRO A 166 -2.82 -15.86 5.61
N GLU A 167 -2.82 -16.77 6.59
CA GLU A 167 -4.04 -17.21 7.26
C GLU A 167 -3.94 -17.16 8.80
N GLY A 168 -2.73 -17.06 9.35
CA GLY A 168 -2.47 -17.26 10.78
C GLY A 168 -2.52 -16.02 11.66
N GLY A 169 -3.31 -15.00 11.32
CA GLY A 169 -3.47 -13.80 12.17
C GLY A 169 -4.19 -14.12 13.47
N LEU A 170 -3.56 -13.78 14.61
CA LEU A 170 -4.08 -14.04 15.95
C LEU A 170 -4.07 -12.76 16.80
N PRO A 171 -5.11 -12.46 17.56
CA PRO A 171 -5.08 -11.34 18.49
C PRO A 171 -3.99 -11.53 19.55
N GLY A 172 -3.27 -10.44 19.84
CA GLY A 172 -2.20 -10.39 20.82
C GLY A 172 -0.89 -11.04 20.43
N GLY A 173 -0.75 -11.58 19.18
CA GLY A 173 0.49 -12.24 18.83
C GLY A 173 0.59 -12.81 17.42
N VAL A 174 1.44 -13.84 17.29
CA VAL A 174 1.69 -14.58 16.05
C VAL A 174 1.59 -16.09 16.28
N PRO A 175 1.28 -16.89 15.26
CA PRO A 175 1.11 -18.33 15.41
C PRO A 175 2.45 -19.08 15.53
N ARG A 176 3.55 -18.45 15.11
CA ARG A 176 4.87 -19.08 15.08
C ARG A 176 5.96 -18.08 15.45
N GLY A 177 6.87 -18.46 16.35
CA GLY A 177 8.07 -17.75 16.68
C GLY A 177 9.21 -18.00 15.68
N ILE A 178 10.26 -17.22 15.79
CA ILE A 178 11.48 -17.31 14.98
C ILE A 178 12.56 -17.99 15.82
N SER A 179 13.14 -19.09 15.33
CA SER A 179 14.30 -19.72 15.94
C SER A 179 15.61 -19.04 15.53
N GLU A 180 16.72 -19.32 16.24
CA GLU A 180 18.05 -18.84 15.83
C GLU A 180 18.46 -19.36 14.44
N GLN A 181 18.01 -20.56 14.06
CA GLN A 181 18.22 -21.09 12.72
C GLN A 181 17.42 -20.29 11.68
N ASP A 182 16.15 -19.96 11.99
CA ASP A 182 15.32 -19.13 11.12
C ASP A 182 15.91 -17.73 10.99
N ARG A 183 16.35 -17.13 12.10
CA ARG A 183 16.98 -15.80 12.11
C ARG A 183 18.18 -15.71 11.18
N LYS A 184 18.97 -16.80 11.05
CA LYS A 184 20.13 -16.80 10.16
C LYS A 184 19.75 -16.60 8.70
N TRP A 185 18.82 -17.41 8.17
CA TRP A 185 18.41 -17.27 6.78
C TRP A 185 17.57 -16.00 6.53
N ILE A 186 16.86 -15.48 7.56
CA ILE A 186 16.17 -14.19 7.51
C ILE A 186 17.19 -13.06 7.36
N LYS A 187 18.29 -13.08 8.10
CA LYS A 187 19.40 -12.12 7.93
C LYS A 187 19.97 -12.13 6.51
N ASP A 188 20.24 -13.31 5.98
CA ASP A 188 20.73 -13.48 4.61
C ASP A 188 19.71 -12.93 3.58
N THR A 189 18.42 -13.15 3.82
CA THR A 189 17.33 -12.63 2.97
C THR A 189 17.23 -11.11 3.08
N ALA A 190 17.32 -10.53 4.27
CA ALA A 190 17.25 -9.09 4.50
C ALA A 190 18.42 -8.37 3.84
N ALA A 191 19.66 -8.88 4.00
CA ALA A 191 20.85 -8.33 3.35
C ALA A 191 20.71 -8.37 1.81
N PHE A 192 20.28 -9.49 1.24
CA PHE A 192 20.03 -9.63 -0.19
C PHE A 192 18.95 -8.65 -0.68
N SER A 193 17.87 -8.48 0.10
CA SER A 193 16.79 -7.56 -0.23
C SER A 193 17.25 -6.10 -0.21
N LEU A 194 18.12 -5.72 0.72
CA LEU A 194 18.70 -4.37 0.80
C LEU A 194 19.62 -4.08 -0.39
N GLU A 195 20.52 -5.02 -0.73
CA GLU A 195 21.35 -4.89 -1.92
C GLU A 195 20.51 -4.72 -3.18
N PHE A 196 19.46 -5.53 -3.32
CA PHE A 196 18.54 -5.44 -4.46
C PHE A 196 17.74 -4.13 -4.47
N ALA A 197 17.35 -3.60 -3.31
CA ALA A 197 16.64 -2.31 -3.21
C ALA A 197 17.52 -1.15 -3.71
N GLN A 198 18.80 -1.12 -3.32
CA GLN A 198 19.76 -0.14 -3.81
C GLN A 198 19.96 -0.28 -5.33
N PHE A 199 20.09 -1.51 -5.83
CA PHE A 199 20.17 -1.79 -7.26
C PHE A 199 18.92 -1.28 -8.02
N ALA A 200 17.72 -1.52 -7.49
CA ALA A 200 16.47 -1.09 -8.14
C ALA A 200 16.37 0.44 -8.22
N ILE A 201 16.80 1.17 -7.19
CA ILE A 201 16.90 2.63 -7.21
C ILE A 201 17.91 3.08 -8.28
N GLN A 202 19.08 2.46 -8.35
CA GLN A 202 20.08 2.82 -9.34
C GLN A 202 19.59 2.54 -10.77
N LEU A 203 18.95 1.40 -11.00
CA LEU A 203 18.31 1.07 -12.28
C LEU A 203 17.26 2.12 -12.68
N PHE A 204 16.45 2.59 -11.74
CA PHE A 204 15.48 3.66 -12.02
C PHE A 204 16.19 4.96 -12.43
N LYS A 205 17.26 5.33 -11.76
CA LYS A 205 18.06 6.51 -12.12
C LYS A 205 18.66 6.37 -13.53
N ASP A 206 19.24 5.22 -13.83
CA ASP A 206 19.91 4.97 -15.10
C ASP A 206 18.93 4.90 -16.29
N VAL A 207 17.73 4.38 -16.09
CA VAL A 207 16.74 4.20 -17.16
C VAL A 207 15.79 5.38 -17.27
N VAL A 208 15.31 5.90 -16.14
CA VAL A 208 14.25 6.92 -16.10
C VAL A 208 14.82 8.32 -15.94
N LEU A 209 15.61 8.56 -14.89
CA LEU A 209 16.08 9.92 -14.59
C LEU A 209 17.19 10.41 -15.52
N SER A 210 17.97 9.51 -16.14
CA SER A 210 18.94 9.88 -17.17
C SER A 210 18.31 10.22 -18.52
N ASN A 211 17.04 9.85 -18.71
CA ASN A 211 16.31 10.08 -19.94
C ASN A 211 15.44 11.34 -19.85
N LYS A 212 15.87 12.39 -20.53
CA LYS A 212 15.15 13.68 -20.53
C LYS A 212 13.66 13.56 -20.88
N TYR A 213 13.30 12.67 -21.81
CA TYR A 213 11.89 12.45 -22.19
C TYR A 213 11.06 11.98 -20.99
N TYR A 214 11.58 11.04 -20.20
CA TYR A 214 10.87 10.54 -19.02
C TYR A 214 10.82 11.57 -17.88
N VAL A 215 11.89 12.33 -17.70
CA VAL A 215 11.89 13.44 -16.72
C VAL A 215 10.87 14.49 -17.11
N ASP A 216 10.85 14.93 -18.37
CA ASP A 216 9.87 15.89 -18.88
C ASP A 216 8.43 15.36 -18.71
N LEU A 217 8.22 14.05 -18.93
CA LEU A 217 6.92 13.40 -18.75
C LEU A 217 6.48 13.41 -17.27
N ILE A 218 7.40 13.08 -16.34
CA ILE A 218 7.13 13.11 -14.90
C ILE A 218 6.77 14.52 -14.43
N LEU A 219 7.46 15.53 -14.94
CA LEU A 219 7.29 16.94 -14.57
C LEU A 219 6.13 17.63 -15.29
N ASN A 220 5.49 16.98 -16.28
CA ASN A 220 4.44 17.57 -17.09
C ASN A 220 3.20 17.90 -16.24
N GLU A 221 2.67 19.11 -16.43
CA GLU A 221 1.49 19.62 -15.72
C GLU A 221 0.25 18.73 -15.88
N ALA A 222 0.09 18.06 -17.04
CA ALA A 222 -1.04 17.17 -17.29
C ALA A 222 -1.06 15.92 -16.36
N TYR A 223 0.06 15.60 -15.71
CA TYR A 223 0.18 14.50 -14.74
C TYR A 223 0.25 14.97 -13.30
N LYS A 224 0.09 16.25 -13.03
CA LYS A 224 -0.07 16.77 -11.66
C LYS A 224 -1.51 16.58 -11.21
N LEU A 225 -1.68 16.20 -9.96
CA LEU A 225 -2.97 16.09 -9.32
C LEU A 225 -2.87 16.71 -7.92
N LYS A 226 -3.44 17.90 -7.77
CA LYS A 226 -3.40 18.67 -6.53
C LYS A 226 -4.57 18.29 -5.63
N THR A 227 -4.30 17.57 -4.56
CA THR A 227 -5.28 17.07 -3.58
C THR A 227 -4.68 17.06 -2.19
N TYR A 228 -5.47 16.74 -1.16
CA TYR A 228 -4.95 16.32 0.14
C TYR A 228 -4.17 15.00 0.01
N TYR A 229 -3.32 14.71 1.00
CA TYR A 229 -2.57 13.46 1.10
C TYR A 229 -2.77 12.86 2.47
N MET A 230 -2.92 11.53 2.55
CA MET A 230 -3.12 10.79 3.79
C MET A 230 -2.17 9.60 3.87
N ALA A 231 -1.59 9.38 5.05
CA ALA A 231 -0.77 8.22 5.36
C ALA A 231 -0.61 8.02 6.87
N LEU A 232 -0.11 6.85 7.29
CA LEU A 232 0.34 6.60 8.65
C LEU A 232 1.73 7.22 8.91
N VAL A 233 1.86 7.80 10.10
CA VAL A 233 3.14 8.32 10.60
C VAL A 233 3.35 7.90 12.06
N ASP A 234 4.61 7.75 12.46
CA ASP A 234 4.98 7.54 13.85
C ASP A 234 4.84 8.84 14.69
N GLU A 235 5.30 8.80 15.94
CA GLU A 235 5.21 9.94 16.87
C GLU A 235 6.04 11.15 16.39
N ASP A 236 7.13 10.91 15.66
CA ASP A 236 8.00 11.93 15.06
C ASP A 236 7.56 12.35 13.65
N ASN A 237 6.37 11.97 13.22
CA ASN A 237 5.86 12.15 11.85
C ASN A 237 6.70 11.47 10.77
N ARG A 238 7.45 10.42 11.07
CA ARG A 238 8.15 9.63 10.05
C ARG A 238 7.22 8.58 9.43
N ALA A 239 7.45 8.26 8.15
CA ALA A 239 6.62 7.31 7.41
C ALA A 239 6.64 5.92 8.05
N ASN A 240 5.50 5.44 8.52
CA ASN A 240 5.35 4.11 9.11
C ASN A 240 4.37 3.26 8.30
N PHE A 241 4.68 1.97 8.12
CA PHE A 241 3.83 1.07 7.32
C PHE A 241 2.90 0.23 8.18
N TYR A 242 3.32 -0.06 9.41
CA TYR A 242 2.64 -1.00 10.29
C TYR A 242 1.74 -0.31 11.33
N ASP A 243 2.21 0.77 11.94
CA ASP A 243 1.55 1.41 13.07
C ASP A 243 1.70 2.94 13.06
N GLY A 244 0.99 3.62 13.96
CA GLY A 244 1.07 5.06 14.12
C GLY A 244 -0.29 5.75 14.02
N LYS A 245 -0.26 7.06 13.80
CA LYS A 245 -1.46 7.89 13.59
C LYS A 245 -1.67 8.18 12.12
N VAL A 246 -2.92 8.32 11.73
CA VAL A 246 -3.29 8.80 10.41
C VAL A 246 -3.06 10.30 10.37
N ARG A 247 -2.21 10.75 9.45
CA ARG A 247 -1.94 12.17 9.21
C ARG A 247 -2.45 12.56 7.82
N VAL A 248 -3.06 13.72 7.73
CA VAL A 248 -3.52 14.32 6.49
C VAL A 248 -2.83 15.67 6.34
N VAL A 249 -2.20 15.90 5.19
CA VAL A 249 -1.69 17.22 4.81
C VAL A 249 -2.53 17.79 3.67
N ASP A 250 -2.65 19.11 3.64
CA ASP A 250 -3.34 19.83 2.58
C ASP A 250 -2.51 19.89 1.28
N PRO A 251 -3.07 20.42 0.19
CA PRO A 251 -2.33 20.53 -1.07
C PRO A 251 -1.07 21.41 -1.00
N GLU A 252 -0.91 22.25 0.00
CA GLU A 252 0.27 23.08 0.26
C GLU A 252 1.30 22.40 1.18
N GLY A 253 0.95 21.21 1.73
CA GLY A 253 1.81 20.42 2.60
C GLY A 253 1.69 20.73 4.09
N ALA A 254 0.77 21.61 4.48
CA ALA A 254 0.50 21.86 5.89
C ALA A 254 -0.36 20.76 6.51
N GLU A 255 -0.12 20.46 7.80
CA GLU A 255 -0.94 19.48 8.51
C GLU A 255 -2.39 19.97 8.61
N TYR A 256 -3.32 19.20 8.06
CA TYR A 256 -4.74 19.45 8.11
C TYR A 256 -5.44 18.70 9.23
N LEU A 257 -5.11 17.41 9.39
CA LEU A 257 -5.66 16.52 10.41
C LEU A 257 -4.59 15.52 10.87
N LYS A 258 -4.65 15.13 12.15
CA LYS A 258 -3.93 13.98 12.69
C LYS A 258 -4.82 13.29 13.72
N PHE A 259 -5.08 11.98 13.55
CA PHE A 259 -6.04 11.25 14.37
C PHE A 259 -5.65 9.78 14.56
N ASP A 260 -6.21 9.17 15.58
CA ASP A 260 -6.10 7.73 15.82
C ASP A 260 -6.96 6.97 14.80
N ALA A 261 -6.45 5.88 14.24
CA ALA A 261 -7.18 5.09 13.25
C ALA A 261 -8.55 4.60 13.75
N ARG A 262 -8.73 4.43 15.08
CA ARG A 262 -10.01 4.04 15.69
C ARG A 262 -11.12 5.07 15.51
N ASP A 263 -10.76 6.32 15.24
CA ASP A 263 -11.69 7.44 15.07
C ASP A 263 -11.92 7.78 13.58
N TYR A 264 -11.45 6.95 12.66
CA TYR A 264 -11.47 7.25 11.22
C TYR A 264 -12.84 7.68 10.70
N ASP A 265 -13.92 7.13 11.22
CA ASP A 265 -15.30 7.41 10.84
C ASP A 265 -15.78 8.83 11.19
N GLN A 266 -15.05 9.56 12.06
CA GLN A 266 -15.26 10.98 12.31
C GLN A 266 -14.64 11.87 11.23
N TYR A 267 -13.61 11.39 10.53
CA TYR A 267 -12.78 12.18 9.60
C TYR A 267 -12.95 11.79 8.14
N ILE A 268 -13.28 10.53 7.85
CA ILE A 268 -13.45 9.99 6.50
C ILE A 268 -14.94 9.76 6.24
N GLY A 269 -15.45 10.35 5.15
CA GLY A 269 -16.77 10.10 4.62
C GLY A 269 -16.71 9.12 3.46
N GLU A 270 -17.78 8.35 3.26
CA GLU A 270 -17.95 7.44 2.13
C GLU A 270 -19.18 7.91 1.34
N TRP A 271 -19.04 8.00 0.03
CA TRP A 271 -20.08 8.42 -0.90
C TRP A 271 -20.36 7.33 -1.93
N VAL A 272 -21.62 7.16 -2.30
CA VAL A 272 -22.07 6.15 -3.28
C VAL A 272 -22.56 6.85 -4.53
N GLU A 273 -22.02 6.45 -5.68
CA GLU A 273 -22.46 6.89 -6.99
C GLU A 273 -23.20 5.75 -7.72
N PRO A 274 -24.26 6.04 -8.47
CA PRO A 274 -25.10 5.01 -9.10
C PRO A 274 -24.40 4.28 -10.27
N TRP A 275 -23.26 4.75 -10.72
CA TRP A 275 -22.56 4.23 -11.89
C TRP A 275 -21.33 3.36 -11.55
N THR A 276 -21.05 3.12 -10.25
CA THR A 276 -19.94 2.28 -9.79
C THR A 276 -20.28 1.55 -8.50
N TYR A 277 -19.65 0.40 -8.24
CA TYR A 277 -19.82 -0.35 -7.00
C TYR A 277 -18.86 0.03 -5.89
N ILE A 278 -17.81 0.83 -6.17
CA ILE A 278 -16.95 1.34 -5.11
C ILE A 278 -17.60 2.49 -4.36
N LYS A 279 -17.30 2.57 -3.07
CA LYS A 279 -17.57 3.75 -2.26
C LYS A 279 -16.44 4.75 -2.48
N LEU A 280 -16.78 6.02 -2.70
CA LEU A 280 -15.83 7.09 -2.94
C LEU A 280 -15.56 7.82 -1.63
N ASN A 281 -14.31 7.76 -1.18
CA ASN A 281 -13.91 8.31 0.10
C ASN A 281 -13.51 9.78 -0.04
N HIS A 282 -13.84 10.57 0.99
CA HIS A 282 -13.54 12.00 1.05
C HIS A 282 -13.29 12.46 2.49
N LEU A 283 -12.69 13.62 2.67
CA LEU A 283 -12.56 14.25 3.98
C LEU A 283 -13.92 14.73 4.46
N ARG A 284 -14.44 14.10 5.52
CA ARG A 284 -15.81 14.28 6.01
C ARG A 284 -16.16 15.73 6.30
N LYS A 285 -15.23 16.48 6.92
CA LYS A 285 -15.42 17.90 7.27
C LYS A 285 -15.67 18.79 6.05
N LEU A 286 -15.13 18.43 4.89
CA LEU A 286 -15.30 19.15 3.63
C LEU A 286 -16.55 18.72 2.86
N GLY A 287 -17.13 17.56 3.21
CA GLY A 287 -18.24 16.94 2.49
C GLY A 287 -17.85 16.43 1.10
N TRP A 288 -18.75 15.71 0.44
CA TRP A 288 -18.52 15.24 -0.93
C TRP A 288 -18.65 16.39 -1.93
N GLN A 289 -17.58 16.64 -2.71
CA GLN A 289 -17.50 17.70 -3.72
C GLN A 289 -17.37 17.15 -5.15
N GLY A 290 -17.60 15.84 -5.33
CA GLY A 290 -17.31 15.14 -6.59
C GLY A 290 -15.83 14.82 -6.77
N LEU A 291 -15.48 14.23 -7.91
CA LEU A 291 -14.10 13.95 -8.31
C LEU A 291 -13.41 15.24 -8.83
N LYS A 292 -13.19 16.18 -7.94
CA LYS A 292 -12.66 17.51 -8.23
C LYS A 292 -11.27 17.66 -7.62
N GLU A 293 -10.33 18.21 -8.37
CA GLU A 293 -8.99 18.59 -7.89
C GLU A 293 -8.88 20.09 -7.61
N GLY A 294 -7.77 20.49 -6.99
CA GLY A 294 -7.44 21.90 -6.72
C GLY A 294 -8.25 22.51 -5.58
N ASP A 295 -8.53 23.80 -5.67
CA ASP A 295 -9.22 24.54 -4.62
C ASP A 295 -10.63 24.00 -4.37
N GLY A 296 -10.93 23.74 -3.10
CA GLY A 296 -12.20 23.20 -2.66
C GLY A 296 -12.37 21.67 -2.90
N THR A 297 -11.28 20.94 -3.21
CA THR A 297 -11.31 19.47 -3.21
C THR A 297 -11.59 18.93 -1.83
N SER A 298 -12.34 17.84 -1.74
CA SER A 298 -12.46 17.01 -0.54
C SER A 298 -11.76 15.66 -0.68
N LEU A 299 -11.11 15.45 -1.83
CA LEU A 299 -10.39 14.22 -2.13
C LEU A 299 -9.04 14.19 -1.41
N TYR A 300 -8.64 13.01 -1.00
CA TYR A 300 -7.29 12.75 -0.53
C TYR A 300 -6.65 11.64 -1.35
N ARG A 301 -5.36 11.74 -1.57
CA ARG A 301 -4.54 10.68 -2.17
C ARG A 301 -3.87 9.87 -1.08
N VAL A 302 -3.74 8.60 -1.36
CA VAL A 302 -2.94 7.62 -0.60
C VAL A 302 -1.85 7.05 -1.52
N ALA A 303 -1.19 5.99 -1.16
CA ALA A 303 -0.11 5.34 -1.93
C ALA A 303 1.30 5.92 -1.69
N PRO A 304 2.34 5.38 -2.32
CA PRO A 304 3.73 5.73 -1.99
C PRO A 304 4.04 7.23 -2.03
N LEU A 305 3.59 7.93 -3.06
CA LEU A 305 3.83 9.37 -3.16
C LEU A 305 3.16 10.16 -2.02
N ALA A 306 1.94 9.75 -1.62
CA ALA A 306 1.25 10.37 -0.51
C ALA A 306 1.99 10.14 0.82
N ARG A 307 2.52 8.94 1.08
CA ARG A 307 3.34 8.66 2.28
C ARG A 307 4.50 9.61 2.41
N LEU A 308 5.24 9.81 1.32
CA LEU A 308 6.39 10.71 1.32
C LEU A 308 5.94 12.17 1.49
N ASN A 309 4.82 12.57 0.90
CA ASN A 309 4.27 13.93 1.07
C ASN A 309 3.79 14.17 2.50
N VAL A 310 3.19 13.18 3.15
CA VAL A 310 2.63 13.28 4.51
C VAL A 310 3.70 13.23 5.58
N ALA A 311 4.69 12.35 5.44
CA ALA A 311 5.72 12.15 6.45
C ALA A 311 6.77 13.26 6.43
N ASP A 312 7.22 13.72 7.57
CA ASP A 312 8.30 14.71 7.65
C ASP A 312 9.65 14.09 7.27
N ALA A 313 9.83 12.77 7.52
CA ALA A 313 11.00 11.99 7.14
C ALA A 313 10.65 10.51 6.92
N MET A 314 11.57 9.77 6.28
CA MET A 314 11.57 8.31 6.28
C MET A 314 12.18 7.80 7.60
N GLN A 315 11.84 6.56 7.99
CA GLN A 315 12.38 5.96 9.24
C GLN A 315 13.80 5.41 9.07
N SER A 316 14.26 5.23 7.85
CA SER A 316 15.57 4.64 7.58
C SER A 316 16.48 5.57 6.77
N PRO A 317 17.82 5.54 7.00
CA PRO A 317 18.73 6.55 6.48
C PRO A 317 18.89 6.53 4.96
N LEU A 318 18.95 5.37 4.32
CA LEU A 318 19.08 5.31 2.84
C LEU A 318 17.79 5.75 2.15
N ALA A 319 16.64 5.32 2.67
CA ALA A 319 15.34 5.76 2.15
C ALA A 319 15.17 7.28 2.35
N GLN A 320 15.57 7.83 3.50
CA GLN A 320 15.53 9.28 3.74
C GLN A 320 16.40 10.05 2.75
N LYS A 321 17.63 9.60 2.54
CA LYS A 321 18.54 10.21 1.56
C LYS A 321 17.91 10.25 0.16
N GLU A 322 17.31 9.14 -0.25
CA GLU A 322 16.70 9.04 -1.57
C GLU A 322 15.41 9.89 -1.68
N ALA A 323 14.62 10.00 -0.61
CA ALA A 323 13.45 10.87 -0.57
C ALA A 323 13.81 12.35 -0.74
N VAL A 324 14.91 12.80 -0.13
CA VAL A 324 15.42 14.17 -0.33
C VAL A 324 15.78 14.40 -1.79
N ILE A 325 16.54 13.48 -2.42
CA ILE A 325 16.90 13.58 -3.85
C ILE A 325 15.66 13.65 -4.72
N MET A 326 14.63 12.85 -4.41
CA MET A 326 13.37 12.86 -5.16
C MET A 326 12.69 14.23 -5.06
N PHE A 327 12.50 14.78 -3.87
CA PHE A 327 11.85 16.07 -3.70
C PHE A 327 12.64 17.22 -4.33
N ASP A 328 13.95 17.24 -4.21
CA ASP A 328 14.80 18.24 -4.87
C ASP A 328 14.65 18.17 -6.40
N THR A 329 14.58 16.98 -6.97
CA THR A 329 14.38 16.78 -8.42
C THR A 329 12.98 17.22 -8.87
N LEU A 330 11.95 17.03 -8.03
CA LEU A 330 10.56 17.36 -8.36
C LEU A 330 10.17 18.81 -8.07
N GLY A 331 11.09 19.61 -7.51
CA GLY A 331 10.88 21.03 -7.22
C GLY A 331 10.33 21.31 -5.83
N GLY A 332 10.38 20.35 -4.93
CA GLY A 332 10.02 20.50 -3.51
C GLY A 332 8.89 19.57 -3.05
N LYS A 333 8.47 19.80 -1.81
CA LYS A 333 7.42 19.05 -1.13
C LYS A 333 6.24 20.01 -0.79
N PRO A 334 4.99 19.60 -1.05
CA PRO A 334 4.54 18.32 -1.58
C PRO A 334 4.74 18.19 -3.09
N ALA A 335 5.07 16.96 -3.55
CA ALA A 335 5.14 16.63 -4.96
C ALA A 335 3.76 16.17 -5.47
N HIS A 336 3.25 16.82 -6.51
CA HIS A 336 1.93 16.52 -7.10
C HIS A 336 2.01 15.62 -8.34
N GLN A 337 3.22 15.38 -8.85
CA GLN A 337 3.52 14.63 -10.06
C GLN A 337 3.12 13.15 -9.89
N THR A 338 2.02 12.72 -10.48
CA THR A 338 1.48 11.36 -10.31
C THR A 338 2.47 10.28 -10.71
N LEU A 339 3.27 10.50 -11.75
CA LEU A 339 4.26 9.52 -12.21
C LEU A 339 5.45 9.35 -11.25
N ALA A 340 5.71 10.31 -10.36
CA ALA A 340 6.71 10.19 -9.30
C ALA A 340 6.40 9.07 -8.29
N THR A 341 5.17 8.54 -8.30
CA THR A 341 4.78 7.39 -7.46
C THR A 341 5.66 6.16 -7.70
N HIS A 342 6.25 6.00 -8.90
CA HIS A 342 7.16 4.88 -9.17
C HIS A 342 8.46 5.01 -8.41
N TRP A 343 9.02 6.22 -8.32
CA TRP A 343 10.20 6.50 -7.49
C TRP A 343 9.89 6.36 -6.00
N ALA A 344 8.81 7.00 -5.54
CA ALA A 344 8.35 6.88 -4.16
C ALA A 344 8.11 5.42 -3.74
N ARG A 345 7.65 4.56 -4.63
CA ARG A 345 7.46 3.11 -4.40
C ARG A 345 8.79 2.39 -4.13
N LEU A 346 9.81 2.70 -4.91
CA LEU A 346 11.16 2.13 -4.69
C LEU A 346 11.77 2.62 -3.38
N ILE A 347 11.51 3.87 -2.98
CA ILE A 347 11.92 4.43 -1.68
C ILE A 347 11.22 3.67 -0.53
N CYS A 348 9.92 3.38 -0.66
CA CYS A 348 9.22 2.56 0.33
C CYS A 348 9.79 1.13 0.41
N ALA A 349 10.12 0.52 -0.73
CA ALA A 349 10.76 -0.81 -0.74
C ALA A 349 12.15 -0.77 -0.09
N LEU A 350 12.90 0.30 -0.31
CA LEU A 350 14.21 0.51 0.33
C LEU A 350 14.08 0.63 1.85
N GLN A 351 13.11 1.43 2.37
CA GLN A 351 12.84 1.50 3.81
C GLN A 351 12.49 0.13 4.39
N ALA A 352 11.60 -0.62 3.74
CA ALA A 352 11.22 -1.95 4.21
C ALA A 352 12.42 -2.91 4.28
N ALA A 353 13.34 -2.83 3.30
CA ALA A 353 14.54 -3.65 3.29
C ALA A 353 15.54 -3.26 4.40
N GLU A 354 15.77 -1.95 4.63
CA GLU A 354 16.60 -1.47 5.75
C GLU A 354 16.01 -1.88 7.10
N GLN A 355 14.70 -1.75 7.28
CA GLN A 355 14.02 -2.15 8.51
C GLN A 355 14.15 -3.65 8.76
N ASN A 356 14.03 -4.50 7.73
CA ASN A 356 14.21 -5.94 7.89
C ASN A 356 15.62 -6.34 8.29
N VAL A 357 16.65 -5.62 7.86
CA VAL A 357 18.01 -5.81 8.36
C VAL A 357 18.07 -5.53 9.87
N ASN A 358 17.53 -4.39 10.31
CA ASN A 358 17.52 -4.01 11.73
C ASN A 358 16.71 -4.99 12.58
N ILE A 359 15.51 -5.41 12.12
CA ILE A 359 14.67 -6.38 12.84
C ILE A 359 15.37 -7.74 12.94
N ALA A 360 16.03 -8.19 11.88
CA ALA A 360 16.77 -9.45 11.89
C ALA A 360 17.96 -9.43 12.86
N ASP A 361 18.52 -8.25 13.15
CA ASP A 361 19.58 -8.07 14.12
C ASP A 361 19.08 -7.96 15.58
N ASP A 362 17.80 -7.64 15.78
CA ASP A 362 17.24 -7.50 17.12
C ASP A 362 17.20 -8.86 17.85
N PRO A 363 17.79 -8.99 19.05
CA PRO A 363 17.76 -10.24 19.82
C PRO A 363 16.36 -10.64 20.28
N GLN A 364 15.43 -9.70 20.38
CA GLN A 364 14.03 -10.01 20.78
C GLN A 364 13.28 -10.81 19.71
N LEU A 365 13.74 -10.80 18.45
CA LEU A 365 13.11 -11.54 17.35
C LEU A 365 12.96 -13.05 17.65
N THR A 366 13.88 -13.63 18.42
CA THR A 366 13.88 -15.06 18.77
C THR A 366 13.29 -15.36 20.18
N SER A 367 12.66 -14.36 20.80
CA SER A 367 11.94 -14.57 22.07
C SER A 367 10.81 -15.59 21.89
N LYS A 368 10.57 -16.39 22.92
CA LYS A 368 9.45 -17.34 22.97
C LYS A 368 8.14 -16.72 23.39
N ASP A 369 8.17 -15.50 23.92
CA ASP A 369 6.98 -14.73 24.30
C ASP A 369 6.37 -14.08 23.05
N ILE A 370 5.60 -14.87 22.31
CA ILE A 370 5.05 -14.48 21.00
C ILE A 370 3.55 -14.22 21.00
N ARG A 371 2.90 -14.24 22.17
CA ARG A 371 1.46 -14.00 22.26
C ARG A 371 1.02 -13.56 23.66
N ASN A 372 0.29 -12.45 23.71
CA ASN A 372 -0.42 -12.00 24.90
C ASN A 372 -1.85 -12.57 24.88
N MET A 373 -2.21 -13.32 25.93
CA MET A 373 -3.51 -13.98 26.06
C MET A 373 -4.50 -13.23 26.96
N ASN A 374 -4.19 -12.00 27.39
CA ASN A 374 -5.09 -11.18 28.19
C ASN A 374 -6.17 -10.55 27.29
N LEU A 375 -7.01 -11.39 26.71
CA LEU A 375 -8.05 -11.00 25.76
C LEU A 375 -9.30 -10.51 26.49
N LYS A 376 -9.79 -9.33 26.08
CA LYS A 376 -11.04 -8.76 26.60
C LYS A 376 -11.85 -8.16 25.45
N LEU A 377 -12.92 -8.84 25.07
CA LEU A 377 -13.83 -8.39 24.02
C LEU A 377 -14.49 -7.05 24.40
N LYS A 378 -14.50 -6.09 23.47
CA LYS A 378 -15.14 -4.77 23.62
C LYS A 378 -16.12 -4.40 22.51
N ASN A 379 -16.52 -5.38 21.70
CA ASN A 379 -17.55 -5.30 20.65
C ASN A 379 -17.26 -4.33 19.49
N LYS A 380 -16.15 -3.59 19.48
CA LYS A 380 -15.69 -2.75 18.36
C LYS A 380 -14.18 -2.82 18.26
N GLY A 381 -13.65 -3.06 17.05
CA GLY A 381 -12.22 -3.03 16.78
C GLY A 381 -11.91 -2.43 15.43
N VAL A 382 -10.85 -1.61 15.35
CA VAL A 382 -10.36 -1.00 14.14
C VAL A 382 -8.88 -1.30 13.96
N GLY A 383 -8.51 -1.86 12.82
CA GLY A 383 -7.13 -2.06 12.41
C GLY A 383 -6.79 -1.18 11.21
N CYS A 384 -5.61 -0.58 11.25
CA CYS A 384 -5.11 0.24 10.15
C CYS A 384 -3.66 -0.09 9.85
N VAL A 385 -3.32 -0.13 8.57
CA VAL A 385 -1.96 -0.26 8.05
C VAL A 385 -1.79 0.57 6.78
N GLU A 386 -0.57 0.91 6.44
CA GLU A 386 -0.27 1.33 5.09
C GLU A 386 -0.13 0.10 4.20
N ALA A 387 -1.12 -0.17 3.34
CA ALA A 387 -0.94 -1.14 2.27
C ALA A 387 0.00 -0.56 1.20
N PRO A 388 0.60 -1.36 0.31
CA PRO A 388 1.47 -0.85 -0.75
C PRO A 388 0.84 0.26 -1.59
N ARG A 389 -0.49 0.25 -1.73
CA ARG A 389 -1.29 1.23 -2.49
C ARG A 389 -1.96 2.30 -1.65
N GLY A 390 -1.79 2.27 -0.33
CA GLY A 390 -2.24 3.35 0.56
C GLY A 390 -2.86 2.88 1.88
N THR A 391 -3.45 3.81 2.61
CA THR A 391 -3.99 3.59 3.95
C THR A 391 -5.22 2.68 3.91
N LEU A 392 -5.14 1.54 4.59
CA LEU A 392 -6.17 0.50 4.64
C LEU A 392 -6.79 0.44 6.03
N PHE A 393 -8.11 0.53 6.12
CA PHE A 393 -8.85 0.37 7.37
C PHE A 393 -9.74 -0.87 7.34
N HIS A 394 -9.72 -1.63 8.44
CA HIS A 394 -10.66 -2.68 8.76
C HIS A 394 -11.39 -2.33 10.06
N HIS A 395 -12.72 -2.26 10.02
CA HIS A 395 -13.56 -1.97 11.18
C HIS A 395 -14.57 -3.10 11.37
N TYR A 396 -14.58 -3.68 12.56
CA TYR A 396 -15.47 -4.75 12.97
C TYR A 396 -16.27 -4.36 14.20
N GLU A 397 -17.58 -4.64 14.18
CA GLU A 397 -18.43 -4.62 15.38
C GLU A 397 -19.01 -6.03 15.57
N THR A 398 -19.11 -6.47 16.83
CA THR A 398 -19.60 -7.78 17.20
C THR A 398 -20.67 -7.69 18.28
N ASP A 399 -21.43 -8.78 18.43
CA ASP A 399 -22.18 -9.03 19.64
C ASP A 399 -21.25 -9.49 20.78
N ASP A 400 -21.84 -9.83 21.94
CA ASP A 400 -21.11 -10.26 23.14
C ASP A 400 -20.46 -11.65 22.98
N GLU A 401 -20.79 -12.39 21.93
CA GLU A 401 -20.22 -13.69 21.59
C GLU A 401 -19.09 -13.56 20.55
N GLY A 402 -18.77 -12.35 20.09
CA GLY A 402 -17.74 -12.09 19.08
C GLY A 402 -18.19 -12.35 17.64
N ILE A 403 -19.51 -12.45 17.42
CA ILE A 403 -20.08 -12.64 16.07
C ILE A 403 -20.25 -11.28 15.40
N LEU A 404 -19.79 -11.16 14.16
CA LEU A 404 -19.79 -9.93 13.39
C LEU A 404 -21.21 -9.42 13.10
N THR A 405 -21.50 -8.22 13.58
CA THR A 405 -22.76 -7.47 13.34
C THR A 405 -22.54 -6.35 12.32
N LYS A 406 -21.31 -5.84 12.20
CA LYS A 406 -20.93 -4.84 11.20
C LYS A 406 -19.50 -5.04 10.74
N VAL A 407 -19.28 -4.85 9.45
CA VAL A 407 -17.97 -4.83 8.80
C VAL A 407 -17.91 -3.61 7.89
N ASN A 408 -16.86 -2.79 8.02
CA ASN A 408 -16.55 -1.72 7.07
C ASN A 408 -15.08 -1.79 6.66
N LEU A 409 -14.83 -1.74 5.36
CA LEU A 409 -13.50 -1.91 4.78
C LEU A 409 -13.21 -0.73 3.84
N ILE A 410 -12.29 0.16 4.25
CA ILE A 410 -11.78 1.21 3.36
C ILE A 410 -10.49 0.67 2.74
N VAL A 411 -10.62 0.16 1.53
CA VAL A 411 -9.51 -0.49 0.82
C VAL A 411 -8.71 0.53 0.02
N ALA A 412 -7.42 0.54 0.23
CA ALA A 412 -6.47 1.45 -0.41
C ALA A 412 -6.21 1.10 -1.88
#